data_498960e83a315dc30e970c0ef05a141b
#
_entry.id   498960e83a315dc30e970c0ef05a141b
#
_cell.length_a   1.000
_cell.length_b   1.000
_cell.length_c   1.000
_cell.angle_alpha   90.00
_cell.angle_beta   90.00
_cell.angle_gamma   90.00
#
_symmetry.space_group_name_H-M   'P 1'
#
loop_
_entity.id
_entity.type
_entity.pdbx_description
1 polymer ?
#
loop_
_entity_poly.entity_id
_entity_poly.type
_entity_poly.pdbx_seq_one_letter_code
_entity_poly.pdbx_strand_id
1 'polypeptide(L)'
;MRIKKLALIILTFSLSLPVLAENSTSIVDENRLLQADKETDNWLSFGRSYNNQNFSPLKQINTSTVKRLVPKWVFQTGEKGSFQTQPLVADGVMYATIPGNDVVALDAAKGTVLWRYKHKNRREKTKAGPANRGAALGYGKVFEATNDGRLIALDKNTGEIIWDKIIARPTDAELQGLSETQKKFLTENIDSLPAKMAPLIYKDLVVVGVTSAGYGLFYNIFEGITSEKVPPHDRFLGIRGYVAAFDVNTGKEVWRWYTTKSGAWEGKFSTTTPEGDKLPRDIPREKELATKLKDRWRIGGSSTWMTPSFDPKLGLIFLGTGNASPNDVSSARPGDNLYANSLVAIDAYTGETRWHYQQVPHDLWGYDVASNSVLFDLPDGDNVIPAIGIAGKTGWFYVHNRNTGELIYRSEPFVPQHNLFQAPTDKGIISFPGSWGGASWSPVSYNPKNGWVYIPGIHKPTRYRLQYGQFEGKEVPYILTEVAESEPNWGTLTAIDTRKQGQIQWQIKTEQPLIGGVLATGGNLVFMGEGNGMFAAFDSGNGKRLWEFNCGAGVNAPPISYKVGEQQFIAVAAGGNSYFKYPSGDSIIGFGLSSK
;
A
#
# COMPACT_ATOMS: atom_id res chain seq x y z
N MET A 1 9.60 64.27 74.79
CA MET A 1 8.68 63.18 74.34
C MET A 1 9.11 62.78 72.88
N ARG A 2 9.84 61.69 72.70
CA ARG A 2 10.38 61.25 71.39
C ARG A 2 9.53 60.13 70.86
N ILE A 3 8.86 60.38 69.72
CA ILE A 3 8.08 59.39 68.98
C ILE A 3 9.01 58.60 68.08
N LYS A 4 9.16 57.29 68.30
CA LYS A 4 9.87 56.37 67.44
C LYS A 4 8.97 55.98 66.24
N LYS A 5 9.42 56.29 65.00
CA LYS A 5 8.78 55.79 63.76
C LYS A 5 9.22 54.35 63.54
N LEU A 6 8.26 53.42 63.50
CA LEU A 6 8.44 52.05 63.10
C LEU A 6 8.35 51.95 61.59
N ALA A 7 9.38 51.53 60.89
CA ALA A 7 9.35 51.29 59.46
C ALA A 7 8.94 49.82 59.20
N LEU A 8 7.81 49.65 58.48
CA LEU A 8 7.29 48.35 58.07
C LEU A 8 7.93 47.99 56.73
N ILE A 9 8.79 46.97 56.70
CA ILE A 9 9.37 46.42 55.46
C ILE A 9 8.39 45.36 54.93
N ILE A 10 7.73 45.66 53.79
CA ILE A 10 6.91 44.68 53.08
C ILE A 10 7.84 43.95 52.09
N LEU A 11 8.11 42.67 52.38
CA LEU A 11 8.80 41.75 51.49
C LEU A 11 7.79 41.20 50.48
N THR A 12 7.84 41.67 49.24
CA THR A 12 7.06 41.10 48.14
C THR A 12 7.79 39.84 47.60
N PHE A 13 7.27 38.68 47.96
CA PHE A 13 7.67 37.42 47.31
C PHE A 13 7.02 37.34 45.93
N SER A 14 7.79 37.54 44.86
CA SER A 14 7.37 37.24 43.49
C SER A 14 7.47 35.72 43.30
N LEU A 15 6.32 35.01 43.39
CA LEU A 15 6.21 33.65 42.87
C LEU A 15 6.27 33.70 41.34
N SER A 16 7.42 33.42 40.76
CA SER A 16 7.56 33.05 39.37
C SER A 16 7.00 31.65 39.18
N LEU A 17 5.75 31.54 38.74
CA LEU A 17 5.22 30.32 38.17
C LEU A 17 6.05 29.95 36.93
N PRO A 18 6.52 28.71 36.78
CA PRO A 18 7.12 28.28 35.53
C PRO A 18 6.01 28.38 34.47
N VAL A 19 6.21 29.23 33.49
CA VAL A 19 5.47 29.19 32.23
C VAL A 19 5.83 27.85 31.59
N LEU A 20 4.96 26.86 31.75
CA LEU A 20 4.94 25.70 30.90
C LEU A 20 4.75 26.25 29.49
N ALA A 21 5.83 26.27 28.70
CA ALA A 21 5.72 26.47 27.29
C ALA A 21 4.79 25.37 26.76
N GLU A 22 3.53 25.70 26.51
CA GLU A 22 2.68 24.91 25.66
C GLU A 22 3.42 24.82 24.33
N ASN A 23 4.05 23.67 24.08
CA ASN A 23 4.40 23.27 22.74
C ASN A 23 3.06 23.16 21.98
N SER A 24 2.61 24.26 21.41
CA SER A 24 1.54 24.24 20.42
C SER A 24 2.07 23.48 19.23
N THR A 25 1.89 22.13 19.24
CA THR A 25 2.18 21.30 18.08
C THR A 25 1.34 21.85 16.94
N SER A 26 2.01 22.41 15.93
CA SER A 26 1.33 23.02 14.80
C SER A 26 0.45 21.96 14.11
N ILE A 27 -0.75 22.36 13.72
CA ILE A 27 -1.68 21.46 13.01
C ILE A 27 -1.03 21.08 11.67
N VAL A 28 -1.05 19.79 11.35
CA VAL A 28 -0.72 19.33 10.00
C VAL A 28 -1.91 19.66 9.11
N ASP A 29 -1.80 20.75 8.37
CA ASP A 29 -2.80 21.22 7.41
C ASP A 29 -2.36 20.97 5.96
N GLU A 30 -3.15 21.44 4.99
CA GLU A 30 -2.80 21.34 3.56
C GLU A 30 -1.44 21.98 3.26
N ASN A 31 -1.13 23.15 3.83
CA ASN A 31 0.12 23.85 3.55
C ASN A 31 1.33 23.05 4.00
N ARG A 32 1.27 22.43 5.18
CA ARG A 32 2.34 21.56 5.67
C ARG A 32 2.48 20.30 4.80
N LEU A 33 1.36 19.67 4.39
CA LEU A 33 1.39 18.49 3.52
C LEU A 33 1.94 18.81 2.13
N LEU A 34 1.60 19.97 1.55
CA LEU A 34 2.17 20.44 0.27
C LEU A 34 3.68 20.72 0.37
N GLN A 35 4.17 21.04 1.55
CA GLN A 35 5.57 21.34 1.82
C GLN A 35 6.31 20.22 2.57
N ALA A 36 5.71 19.03 2.68
CA ALA A 36 6.28 17.91 3.44
C ALA A 36 7.71 17.54 3.00
N ASP A 37 8.08 17.76 1.73
CA ASP A 37 9.45 17.56 1.23
C ASP A 37 10.47 18.50 1.86
N LYS A 38 10.04 19.67 2.36
CA LYS A 38 10.88 20.66 3.04
C LYS A 38 10.98 20.40 4.55
N GLU A 39 10.02 19.69 5.13
CA GLU A 39 10.03 19.30 6.55
C GLU A 39 10.89 18.05 6.76
N THR A 40 12.19 18.25 6.87
CA THR A 40 13.18 17.15 6.90
C THR A 40 13.10 16.30 8.16
N ASP A 41 12.65 16.89 9.28
CA ASP A 41 12.62 16.26 10.60
C ASP A 41 11.36 15.40 10.82
N ASN A 42 10.35 15.56 9.97
CA ASN A 42 9.06 14.90 10.05
C ASN A 42 8.86 13.83 8.95
N TRP A 43 7.88 12.96 9.16
CA TRP A 43 7.36 11.98 8.19
C TRP A 43 5.83 12.09 8.17
N LEU A 44 5.29 13.11 7.45
CA LEU A 44 3.91 13.58 7.62
C LEU A 44 2.86 12.73 6.90
N SER A 45 3.24 11.98 5.87
CA SER A 45 2.33 11.14 5.10
C SER A 45 2.99 9.83 4.70
N PHE A 46 2.20 8.88 4.21
CA PHE A 46 2.73 7.67 3.61
C PHE A 46 3.71 8.05 2.49
N GLY A 47 4.88 7.39 2.45
CA GLY A 47 5.94 7.74 1.51
C GLY A 47 6.66 9.06 1.79
N ARG A 48 6.43 9.69 2.94
CA ARG A 48 6.90 10.96 3.48
C ARG A 48 6.21 12.21 2.89
N SER A 49 5.88 12.21 1.61
CA SER A 49 5.20 13.31 0.91
C SER A 49 4.28 12.78 -0.19
N TYR A 50 3.56 13.64 -0.84
CA TYR A 50 2.66 13.30 -1.95
C TYR A 50 3.35 12.57 -3.11
N ASN A 51 4.67 12.73 -3.24
CA ASN A 51 5.47 12.05 -4.27
C ASN A 51 5.69 10.56 -3.97
N ASN A 52 5.40 10.07 -2.77
CA ASN A 52 5.62 8.68 -2.34
C ASN A 52 7.05 8.17 -2.53
N GLN A 53 8.05 9.04 -2.44
CA GLN A 53 9.44 8.67 -2.74
C GLN A 53 10.11 7.81 -1.68
N ASN A 54 9.55 7.71 -0.46
CA ASN A 54 10.17 6.98 0.66
C ASN A 54 11.65 7.35 0.87
N PHE A 55 11.96 8.64 0.69
CA PHE A 55 13.31 9.19 0.78
C PHE A 55 13.41 10.20 1.92
N SER A 56 14.43 10.08 2.77
CA SER A 56 14.76 11.06 3.79
C SER A 56 16.01 11.85 3.42
N PRO A 57 16.00 13.19 3.41
CA PRO A 57 17.20 14.00 3.12
C PRO A 57 18.20 14.04 4.28
N LEU A 58 17.88 13.51 5.46
CA LEU A 58 18.74 13.48 6.65
C LEU A 58 20.04 12.70 6.40
N LYS A 59 21.15 13.15 7.01
CA LYS A 59 22.52 12.67 6.73
C LYS A 59 23.34 12.30 7.98
N GLN A 60 22.80 12.47 9.18
CA GLN A 60 23.54 12.15 10.41
C GLN A 60 23.88 10.65 10.47
N ILE A 61 22.92 9.80 10.09
CA ILE A 61 23.13 8.36 9.87
C ILE A 61 23.55 8.21 8.39
N ASN A 62 24.81 7.81 8.18
CA ASN A 62 25.44 7.72 6.86
C ASN A 62 26.41 6.52 6.78
N THR A 63 27.04 6.31 5.63
CA THR A 63 27.94 5.19 5.37
C THR A 63 29.10 5.08 6.38
N SER A 64 29.56 6.19 6.97
CA SER A 64 30.63 6.19 7.99
C SER A 64 30.12 5.98 9.41
N THR A 65 28.89 6.41 9.72
CA THR A 65 28.33 6.38 11.08
C THR A 65 27.39 5.21 11.34
N VAL A 66 26.87 4.56 10.30
CA VAL A 66 25.84 3.51 10.42
C VAL A 66 26.25 2.32 11.30
N LYS A 67 27.53 2.00 11.39
CA LYS A 67 28.05 0.94 12.28
C LYS A 67 27.79 1.22 13.76
N ARG A 68 27.46 2.47 14.13
CA ARG A 68 27.10 2.90 15.49
C ARG A 68 25.59 2.92 15.72
N LEU A 69 24.79 2.49 14.74
CA LEU A 69 23.34 2.46 14.85
C LEU A 69 22.92 1.36 15.82
N VAL A 70 22.13 1.72 16.82
CA VAL A 70 21.64 0.81 17.88
C VAL A 70 20.18 1.11 18.18
N PRO A 71 19.40 0.14 18.69
CA PRO A 71 18.07 0.43 19.21
C PRO A 71 18.15 1.46 20.35
N LYS A 72 17.32 2.50 20.27
CA LYS A 72 17.13 3.49 21.32
C LYS A 72 15.92 3.16 22.17
N TRP A 73 14.91 2.60 21.52
CA TRP A 73 13.70 2.12 22.17
C TRP A 73 13.06 0.98 21.38
N VAL A 74 12.32 0.16 22.08
CA VAL A 74 11.48 -0.92 21.52
C VAL A 74 10.10 -0.78 22.16
N PHE A 75 9.07 -0.61 21.35
CA PHE A 75 7.69 -0.65 21.78
C PHE A 75 7.06 -1.98 21.37
N GLN A 76 6.62 -2.78 22.33
CA GLN A 76 5.88 -4.01 22.12
C GLN A 76 4.38 -3.71 22.14
N THR A 77 3.68 -4.04 21.05
CA THR A 77 2.26 -3.71 20.89
C THR A 77 1.33 -4.64 21.65
N GLY A 78 1.79 -5.87 21.94
CA GLY A 78 0.98 -6.94 22.50
C GLY A 78 0.12 -7.68 21.47
N GLU A 79 0.08 -7.20 20.22
CA GLU A 79 -0.75 -7.77 19.15
C GLU A 79 0.14 -8.33 18.04
N LYS A 80 0.12 -9.66 17.89
CA LYS A 80 0.88 -10.37 16.85
C LYS A 80 0.10 -10.41 15.53
N GLY A 81 0.81 -10.29 14.41
CA GLY A 81 0.20 -10.41 13.10
C GLY A 81 1.08 -9.86 11.97
N SER A 82 0.56 -9.88 10.74
CA SER A 82 1.26 -9.27 9.61
C SER A 82 1.37 -7.76 9.81
N PHE A 83 2.51 -7.29 10.23
CA PHE A 83 2.76 -5.89 10.59
C PHE A 83 3.31 -5.16 9.36
N GLN A 84 2.47 -4.32 8.75
CA GLN A 84 2.79 -3.63 7.48
C GLN A 84 2.72 -2.10 7.60
N THR A 85 2.51 -1.57 8.81
CA THR A 85 2.36 -0.14 9.04
C THR A 85 3.61 0.63 8.63
N GLN A 86 3.43 1.75 7.92
CA GLN A 86 4.42 2.81 7.87
C GLN A 86 4.04 3.85 8.92
N PRO A 87 4.82 4.01 9.99
CA PRO A 87 4.54 5.03 11.00
C PRO A 87 4.63 6.44 10.41
N LEU A 88 3.88 7.38 10.97
CA LEU A 88 4.00 8.81 10.71
C LEU A 88 4.68 9.49 11.89
N VAL A 89 5.42 10.56 11.64
CA VAL A 89 6.01 11.39 12.69
C VAL A 89 5.76 12.85 12.40
N ALA A 90 5.15 13.53 13.37
CA ALA A 90 4.95 14.98 13.34
C ALA A 90 5.31 15.57 14.70
N ASP A 91 6.22 16.54 14.70
CA ASP A 91 6.57 17.35 15.87
C ASP A 91 6.95 16.50 17.11
N GLY A 92 7.70 15.41 16.89
CA GLY A 92 8.17 14.51 17.95
C GLY A 92 7.16 13.45 18.41
N VAL A 93 5.98 13.38 17.80
CA VAL A 93 4.98 12.33 18.07
C VAL A 93 4.91 11.36 16.89
N MET A 94 5.01 10.06 17.19
CA MET A 94 4.85 8.99 16.21
C MET A 94 3.43 8.41 16.29
N TYR A 95 2.78 8.22 15.13
CA TYR A 95 1.48 7.57 15.00
C TYR A 95 1.63 6.29 14.18
N ALA A 96 1.15 5.18 14.71
CA ALA A 96 1.23 3.89 14.04
C ALA A 96 -0.06 3.08 14.19
N THR A 97 -0.43 2.36 13.13
CA THR A 97 -1.48 1.34 13.20
C THR A 97 -0.88 0.01 13.64
N ILE A 98 -1.64 -0.78 14.39
CA ILE A 98 -1.25 -2.09 14.91
C ILE A 98 -2.11 -3.16 14.23
N PRO A 99 -1.63 -4.41 14.04
CA PRO A 99 -2.48 -5.49 13.57
C PRO A 99 -3.77 -5.59 14.38
N GLY A 100 -4.94 -5.67 13.70
CA GLY A 100 -6.24 -5.62 14.36
C GLY A 100 -6.91 -4.25 14.39
N ASN A 101 -6.26 -3.22 13.78
CA ASN A 101 -6.75 -1.85 13.61
C ASN A 101 -6.68 -0.98 14.89
N ASP A 102 -5.84 -1.31 15.85
CA ASP A 102 -5.51 -0.34 16.91
C ASP A 102 -4.61 0.77 16.36
N VAL A 103 -4.72 1.96 16.93
CA VAL A 103 -3.84 3.09 16.66
C VAL A 103 -3.12 3.50 17.93
N VAL A 104 -1.83 3.79 17.82
CA VAL A 104 -1.01 4.25 18.95
C VAL A 104 -0.29 5.55 18.61
N ALA A 105 -0.24 6.47 19.56
CA ALA A 105 0.67 7.60 19.54
C ALA A 105 1.79 7.39 20.56
N LEU A 106 3.02 7.58 20.12
CA LEU A 106 4.24 7.39 20.91
C LEU A 106 5.06 8.67 20.93
N ASP A 107 5.78 8.92 22.03
CA ASP A 107 6.92 9.83 22.02
C ASP A 107 7.96 9.27 21.04
N ALA A 108 8.24 9.97 19.97
CA ALA A 108 9.08 9.46 18.89
C ALA A 108 10.56 9.29 19.28
N ALA A 109 11.02 9.96 20.36
CA ALA A 109 12.38 9.83 20.87
C ALA A 109 12.55 8.68 21.87
N LYS A 110 11.46 8.28 22.58
CA LYS A 110 11.52 7.34 23.70
C LYS A 110 10.71 6.06 23.47
N GLY A 111 9.79 6.04 22.50
CA GLY A 111 8.87 4.92 22.27
C GLY A 111 7.83 4.72 23.39
N THR A 112 7.64 5.71 24.27
CA THR A 112 6.63 5.64 25.35
C THR A 112 5.25 6.00 24.80
N VAL A 113 4.21 5.28 25.23
CA VAL A 113 2.83 5.49 24.80
C VAL A 113 2.31 6.81 25.36
N LEU A 114 1.79 7.66 24.47
CA LEU A 114 1.05 8.86 24.81
C LEU A 114 -0.43 8.55 24.93
N TRP A 115 -0.98 7.84 23.93
CA TRP A 115 -2.33 7.28 23.95
C TRP A 115 -2.43 6.06 23.05
N ARG A 116 -3.46 5.23 23.24
CA ARG A 116 -3.80 4.07 22.41
C ARG A 116 -5.30 3.99 22.21
N TYR A 117 -5.73 4.02 20.96
CA TYR A 117 -7.07 3.66 20.55
C TYR A 117 -7.14 2.16 20.33
N LYS A 118 -8.09 1.49 20.99
CA LYS A 118 -8.37 0.07 20.79
C LYS A 118 -9.60 -0.10 19.89
N HIS A 119 -9.37 -0.70 18.71
CA HIS A 119 -10.44 -0.93 17.76
C HIS A 119 -11.34 -2.08 18.21
N LYS A 120 -12.65 -1.84 18.13
CA LYS A 120 -13.65 -2.89 18.34
C LYS A 120 -14.20 -3.31 17.00
N ASN A 121 -13.76 -4.46 16.50
CA ASN A 121 -14.27 -5.04 15.27
C ASN A 121 -15.78 -5.27 15.36
N ARG A 122 -16.49 -4.98 14.28
CA ARG A 122 -17.95 -5.23 14.19
C ARG A 122 -18.28 -6.72 14.08
N ARG A 123 -17.31 -7.54 13.65
CA ARG A 123 -17.41 -8.99 13.50
C ARG A 123 -16.21 -9.68 14.13
N GLU A 124 -16.41 -10.81 14.80
CA GLU A 124 -15.34 -11.59 15.44
C GLU A 124 -14.30 -12.12 14.43
N LYS A 125 -14.70 -12.37 13.18
CA LYS A 125 -13.81 -12.85 12.12
C LYS A 125 -13.94 -11.95 10.89
N THR A 126 -12.91 -11.15 10.63
CA THR A 126 -12.75 -10.53 9.32
C THR A 126 -12.08 -11.54 8.39
N LYS A 127 -12.62 -11.75 7.19
CA LYS A 127 -12.03 -12.64 6.16
C LYS A 127 -10.69 -12.13 5.63
N ALA A 128 -10.38 -10.89 5.88
CA ALA A 128 -9.14 -10.23 5.48
C ALA A 128 -8.16 -10.26 6.64
N GLY A 129 -7.00 -10.86 6.48
CA GLY A 129 -5.97 -10.92 7.52
C GLY A 129 -5.67 -9.54 8.15
N PRO A 130 -5.03 -9.50 9.32
CA PRO A 130 -4.94 -8.34 10.21
C PRO A 130 -4.07 -7.18 9.69
N ALA A 131 -3.51 -7.26 8.49
CA ALA A 131 -2.60 -6.25 7.95
C ALA A 131 -3.29 -4.91 7.72
N ASN A 132 -2.71 -3.84 8.28
CA ASN A 132 -3.01 -2.44 8.04
C ASN A 132 -1.70 -1.74 7.66
N ARG A 133 -1.72 -0.80 6.68
CA ARG A 133 -0.51 -0.20 6.13
C ARG A 133 -0.17 1.17 6.69
N GLY A 134 -0.98 1.68 7.60
CA GLY A 134 -0.73 2.94 8.29
C GLY A 134 -1.95 3.83 8.38
N ALA A 135 -1.77 4.94 9.08
CA ALA A 135 -2.75 6.00 9.24
C ALA A 135 -2.42 7.20 8.34
N ALA A 136 -3.31 8.19 8.33
CA ALA A 136 -3.03 9.52 7.81
C ALA A 136 -3.19 10.57 8.92
N LEU A 137 -2.44 11.66 8.83
CA LEU A 137 -2.42 12.73 9.81
C LEU A 137 -2.78 14.05 9.15
N GLY A 138 -3.81 14.72 9.66
CA GLY A 138 -4.18 16.05 9.17
C GLY A 138 -5.33 16.68 9.97
N TYR A 139 -5.37 18.01 9.96
CA TYR A 139 -6.46 18.80 10.55
C TYR A 139 -6.76 18.47 12.02
N GLY A 140 -5.71 18.19 12.80
CA GLY A 140 -5.83 17.80 14.20
C GLY A 140 -6.34 16.37 14.43
N LYS A 141 -6.38 15.53 13.39
CA LYS A 141 -6.94 14.18 13.41
C LYS A 141 -5.95 13.15 12.91
N VAL A 142 -6.11 11.91 13.38
CA VAL A 142 -5.51 10.69 12.83
C VAL A 142 -6.63 9.90 12.17
N PHE A 143 -6.44 9.58 10.89
CA PHE A 143 -7.42 8.80 10.11
C PHE A 143 -6.92 7.39 9.91
N GLU A 144 -7.77 6.43 10.20
CA GLU A 144 -7.51 5.01 9.97
C GLU A 144 -8.59 4.37 9.12
N ALA A 145 -8.16 3.58 8.14
CA ALA A 145 -9.03 2.72 7.36
C ALA A 145 -8.88 1.28 7.86
N THR A 146 -9.99 0.62 8.20
CA THR A 146 -9.99 -0.62 8.96
C THR A 146 -10.28 -1.87 8.13
N ASN A 147 -9.86 -3.03 8.65
CA ASN A 147 -10.10 -4.34 8.01
C ASN A 147 -11.59 -4.76 8.02
N ASP A 148 -12.42 -4.12 8.82
CA ASP A 148 -13.87 -4.31 8.86
C ASP A 148 -14.66 -3.25 8.07
N GLY A 149 -13.96 -2.53 7.16
CA GLY A 149 -14.56 -1.62 6.18
C GLY A 149 -15.06 -0.31 6.75
N ARG A 150 -14.33 0.27 7.71
CA ARG A 150 -14.63 1.57 8.31
C ARG A 150 -13.53 2.57 8.01
N LEU A 151 -13.87 3.84 8.05
CA LEU A 151 -12.95 4.97 8.13
C LEU A 151 -13.24 5.71 9.43
N ILE A 152 -12.21 5.89 10.25
CA ILE A 152 -12.31 6.44 11.59
C ILE A 152 -11.40 7.66 11.67
N ALA A 153 -11.90 8.75 12.26
CA ALA A 153 -11.10 9.91 12.62
C ALA A 153 -10.98 9.99 14.15
N LEU A 154 -9.75 10.01 14.61
CA LEU A 154 -9.39 10.16 16.03
C LEU A 154 -8.80 11.54 16.27
N ASP A 155 -9.03 12.11 17.46
CA ASP A 155 -8.29 13.29 17.91
C ASP A 155 -6.80 12.95 18.02
N LYS A 156 -5.94 13.76 17.41
CA LYS A 156 -4.49 13.48 17.37
C LYS A 156 -3.80 13.48 18.73
N ASN A 157 -4.37 14.19 19.72
CA ASN A 157 -3.76 14.36 21.03
C ASN A 157 -4.27 13.35 22.05
N THR A 158 -5.53 12.89 21.92
CA THR A 158 -6.19 12.02 22.91
C THR A 158 -6.47 10.60 22.41
N GLY A 159 -6.57 10.41 21.08
CA GLY A 159 -6.99 9.15 20.48
C GLY A 159 -8.50 8.89 20.58
N GLU A 160 -9.30 9.87 21.03
CA GLU A 160 -10.76 9.77 21.10
C GLU A 160 -11.39 9.83 19.71
N ILE A 161 -12.48 9.09 19.51
CA ILE A 161 -13.20 9.06 18.23
C ILE A 161 -13.91 10.40 18.01
N ILE A 162 -13.56 11.10 16.93
CA ILE A 162 -14.28 12.29 16.46
C ILE A 162 -15.47 11.86 15.60
N TRP A 163 -15.22 10.95 14.64
CA TRP A 163 -16.25 10.31 13.85
C TRP A 163 -15.81 8.94 13.36
N ASP A 164 -16.78 8.09 13.00
CA ASP A 164 -16.61 6.70 12.60
C ASP A 164 -17.66 6.36 11.56
N LYS A 165 -17.23 5.95 10.37
CA LYS A 165 -18.09 5.69 9.20
C LYS A 165 -17.84 4.31 8.62
N ILE A 166 -18.92 3.58 8.38
CA ILE A 166 -18.89 2.38 7.54
C ILE A 166 -18.75 2.86 6.10
N ILE A 167 -17.62 2.55 5.48
CA ILE A 167 -17.34 2.91 4.09
C ILE A 167 -17.55 1.74 3.15
N ALA A 168 -17.30 0.50 3.57
CA ALA A 168 -17.52 -0.69 2.77
C ALA A 168 -19.01 -1.06 2.74
N ARG A 169 -19.77 -0.38 1.91
CA ARG A 169 -21.19 -0.67 1.67
C ARG A 169 -21.60 -0.31 0.23
N PRO A 170 -22.55 -1.04 -0.38
CA PRO A 170 -23.08 -0.67 -1.67
C PRO A 170 -23.87 0.64 -1.57
N THR A 171 -23.89 1.39 -2.65
CA THR A 171 -24.80 2.52 -2.82
C THR A 171 -26.16 2.01 -3.29
N ASP A 172 -27.22 2.81 -3.10
CA ASP A 172 -28.56 2.47 -3.59
C ASP A 172 -28.57 2.26 -5.12
N ALA A 173 -27.78 3.05 -5.85
CA ALA A 173 -27.62 2.90 -7.31
C ALA A 173 -27.00 1.56 -7.70
N GLU A 174 -26.08 1.01 -6.89
CA GLU A 174 -25.50 -0.31 -7.14
C GLU A 174 -26.50 -1.44 -6.90
N LEU A 175 -27.41 -1.27 -5.95
CA LEU A 175 -28.44 -2.25 -5.63
C LEU A 175 -29.62 -2.21 -6.64
N GLN A 176 -29.80 -1.11 -7.35
CA GLN A 176 -30.90 -0.96 -8.30
C GLN A 176 -30.80 -1.97 -9.46
N GLY A 177 -31.91 -2.67 -9.75
CA GLY A 177 -32.00 -3.65 -10.84
C GLY A 177 -31.33 -5.01 -10.53
N LEU A 178 -30.80 -5.21 -9.31
CA LEU A 178 -30.30 -6.51 -8.85
C LEU A 178 -31.44 -7.37 -8.28
N SER A 179 -31.29 -8.71 -8.37
CA SER A 179 -32.18 -9.65 -7.69
C SER A 179 -32.04 -9.52 -6.16
N GLU A 180 -33.03 -9.97 -5.39
CA GLU A 180 -32.96 -9.94 -3.94
C GLU A 180 -31.78 -10.79 -3.40
N THR A 181 -31.44 -11.89 -4.08
CA THR A 181 -30.27 -12.72 -3.76
C THR A 181 -28.98 -11.93 -3.97
N GLN A 182 -28.84 -11.19 -5.08
CA GLN A 182 -27.68 -10.36 -5.36
C GLN A 182 -27.57 -9.20 -4.38
N LYS A 183 -28.68 -8.52 -4.06
CA LYS A 183 -28.73 -7.47 -3.03
C LYS A 183 -28.27 -7.99 -1.68
N LYS A 184 -28.84 -9.10 -1.24
CA LYS A 184 -28.47 -9.75 0.04
C LYS A 184 -26.99 -10.12 0.05
N PHE A 185 -26.51 -10.74 -1.03
CA PHE A 185 -25.09 -11.08 -1.18
C PHE A 185 -24.17 -9.86 -1.05
N LEU A 186 -24.45 -8.80 -1.80
CA LEU A 186 -23.66 -7.56 -1.74
C LEU A 186 -23.72 -6.94 -0.34
N THR A 187 -24.88 -6.89 0.29
CA THR A 187 -25.05 -6.26 1.60
C THR A 187 -24.36 -7.06 2.72
N GLU A 188 -24.45 -8.39 2.69
CA GLU A 188 -23.86 -9.24 3.73
C GLU A 188 -22.35 -9.46 3.59
N ASN A 189 -21.82 -9.42 2.37
CA ASN A 189 -20.40 -9.68 2.11
C ASN A 189 -19.56 -8.41 2.00
N ILE A 190 -20.15 -7.28 1.62
CA ILE A 190 -19.45 -5.98 1.55
C ILE A 190 -18.96 -5.54 2.94
N ASP A 191 -19.71 -5.87 3.98
CA ASP A 191 -19.32 -5.60 5.36
C ASP A 191 -18.00 -6.26 5.79
N SER A 192 -17.50 -7.20 5.01
CA SER A 192 -16.23 -7.89 5.24
C SER A 192 -15.11 -7.39 4.33
N LEU A 193 -15.36 -6.38 3.48
CA LEU A 193 -14.35 -5.80 2.61
C LEU A 193 -13.39 -4.92 3.41
N PRO A 194 -12.10 -5.20 3.33
CA PRO A 194 -11.12 -4.40 4.06
C PRO A 194 -10.75 -3.12 3.33
N ALA A 195 -10.46 -2.08 4.09
CA ALA A 195 -9.71 -0.93 3.67
C ALA A 195 -8.34 -0.99 4.32
N LYS A 196 -7.30 -1.36 3.56
CA LYS A 196 -5.97 -1.69 4.10
C LYS A 196 -4.88 -0.68 3.81
N MET A 197 -5.13 0.29 2.94
CA MET A 197 -4.15 1.33 2.64
C MET A 197 -4.09 2.36 3.77
N ALA A 198 -2.95 2.99 3.96
CA ALA A 198 -2.89 4.26 4.68
C ALA A 198 -3.70 5.29 3.87
N PRO A 199 -4.65 6.02 4.48
CA PRO A 199 -5.39 7.04 3.76
C PRO A 199 -4.48 8.15 3.22
N LEU A 200 -4.89 8.80 2.13
CA LEU A 200 -4.24 10.01 1.63
C LEU A 200 -5.10 11.22 1.99
N ILE A 201 -4.48 12.28 2.53
CA ILE A 201 -5.15 13.55 2.79
C ILE A 201 -4.66 14.59 1.78
N TYR A 202 -5.58 15.30 1.15
CA TYR A 202 -5.30 16.53 0.40
C TYR A 202 -6.49 17.48 0.53
N LYS A 203 -6.22 18.77 0.66
CA LYS A 203 -7.25 19.74 1.06
C LYS A 203 -8.05 19.21 2.25
N ASP A 204 -9.35 19.38 2.21
CA ASP A 204 -10.32 18.92 3.22
C ASP A 204 -10.86 17.50 2.95
N LEU A 205 -10.13 16.69 2.16
CA LEU A 205 -10.53 15.33 1.78
C LEU A 205 -9.57 14.28 2.32
N VAL A 206 -10.12 13.17 2.77
CA VAL A 206 -9.40 11.93 3.07
C VAL A 206 -9.81 10.87 2.05
N VAL A 207 -8.81 10.33 1.34
CA VAL A 207 -9.01 9.35 0.27
C VAL A 207 -8.59 7.97 0.75
N VAL A 208 -9.45 7.00 0.51
CA VAL A 208 -9.20 5.61 0.88
C VAL A 208 -9.74 4.65 -0.18
N GLY A 209 -9.06 3.52 -0.36
CA GLY A 209 -9.51 2.44 -1.22
C GLY A 209 -10.09 1.29 -0.44
N VAL A 210 -11.14 0.70 -0.98
CA VAL A 210 -11.76 -0.53 -0.47
C VAL A 210 -11.44 -1.68 -1.41
N THR A 211 -10.90 -2.74 -0.83
CA THR A 211 -10.48 -3.93 -1.58
C THR A 211 -11.69 -4.69 -2.10
N SER A 212 -11.64 -5.16 -3.34
CA SER A 212 -12.69 -6.04 -3.88
C SER A 212 -12.67 -7.42 -3.22
N ALA A 213 -13.80 -8.10 -3.25
CA ALA A 213 -13.89 -9.52 -2.90
C ALA A 213 -14.05 -10.34 -4.18
N GLY A 214 -12.95 -10.79 -4.73
CA GLY A 214 -12.95 -11.66 -5.91
C GLY A 214 -12.66 -13.11 -5.63
N TYR A 215 -12.06 -13.36 -4.48
CA TYR A 215 -11.78 -14.72 -4.01
C TYR A 215 -12.95 -15.35 -3.24
N GLY A 216 -13.92 -14.53 -2.81
CA GLY A 216 -14.88 -14.95 -1.77
C GLY A 216 -15.92 -15.97 -2.21
N LEU A 217 -16.44 -15.90 -3.44
CA LEU A 217 -17.51 -16.80 -3.87
C LEU A 217 -16.98 -18.14 -4.36
N PHE A 218 -15.87 -18.14 -5.05
CA PHE A 218 -15.23 -19.38 -5.47
C PHE A 218 -14.73 -20.19 -4.26
N TYR A 219 -14.14 -19.54 -3.27
CA TYR A 219 -13.79 -20.18 -1.99
C TYR A 219 -15.01 -20.69 -1.22
N ASN A 220 -16.12 -19.98 -1.22
CA ASN A 220 -17.35 -20.42 -0.55
C ASN A 220 -18.00 -21.65 -1.22
N ILE A 221 -17.84 -21.80 -2.53
CA ILE A 221 -18.28 -23.00 -3.25
C ILE A 221 -17.38 -24.19 -2.87
N PHE A 222 -16.08 -23.99 -2.74
CA PHE A 222 -15.13 -25.03 -2.30
C PHE A 222 -15.22 -25.33 -0.80
N GLU A 223 -15.58 -24.38 0.05
CA GLU A 223 -15.74 -24.57 1.50
C GLU A 223 -17.13 -25.13 1.93
N GLY A 224 -17.93 -25.67 1.00
CA GLY A 224 -19.17 -26.41 1.32
C GLY A 224 -20.41 -25.54 1.45
N ILE A 225 -20.45 -24.35 0.92
CA ILE A 225 -21.72 -23.68 0.62
C ILE A 225 -22.30 -24.41 -0.57
N THR A 226 -23.20 -25.34 -0.29
CA THR A 226 -23.84 -26.19 -1.29
C THR A 226 -24.47 -25.33 -2.37
N SER A 227 -24.15 -25.66 -3.60
CA SER A 227 -24.62 -25.02 -4.84
C SER A 227 -26.12 -24.82 -4.95
N GLU A 228 -26.91 -25.56 -4.17
CA GLU A 228 -28.36 -25.55 -4.17
C GLU A 228 -29.01 -24.25 -3.68
N LYS A 229 -28.29 -23.44 -2.90
CA LYS A 229 -28.82 -22.20 -2.29
C LYS A 229 -28.54 -20.94 -3.08
N VAL A 230 -27.68 -20.99 -4.12
CA VAL A 230 -27.29 -19.82 -4.92
C VAL A 230 -27.66 -20.05 -6.38
N PRO A 231 -28.48 -19.19 -7.00
CA PRO A 231 -28.83 -19.33 -8.42
C PRO A 231 -27.57 -19.43 -9.31
N PRO A 232 -27.61 -20.21 -10.39
CA PRO A 232 -26.47 -20.48 -11.25
C PRO A 232 -25.70 -19.27 -11.74
N HIS A 233 -26.42 -18.22 -12.14
CA HIS A 233 -25.87 -16.98 -12.64
C HIS A 233 -25.24 -16.10 -11.55
N ASP A 234 -25.58 -16.35 -10.27
CA ASP A 234 -25.08 -15.59 -9.13
C ASP A 234 -23.84 -16.23 -8.47
N ARG A 235 -23.39 -17.38 -8.94
CA ARG A 235 -22.30 -18.16 -8.35
C ARG A 235 -20.89 -17.61 -8.65
N PHE A 236 -20.77 -16.71 -9.61
CA PHE A 236 -19.50 -16.06 -9.99
C PHE A 236 -19.55 -14.56 -9.74
N LEU A 237 -20.06 -14.16 -8.59
CA LEU A 237 -20.14 -12.75 -8.22
C LEU A 237 -18.82 -12.29 -7.59
N GLY A 238 -18.27 -11.20 -8.10
CA GLY A 238 -17.27 -10.41 -7.43
C GLY A 238 -17.90 -9.18 -6.77
N ILE A 239 -17.15 -8.50 -5.94
CA ILE A 239 -17.51 -7.19 -5.42
C ILE A 239 -16.52 -6.18 -5.98
N ARG A 240 -17.03 -5.09 -6.52
CA ARG A 240 -16.24 -4.00 -7.09
C ARG A 240 -15.36 -3.37 -6.04
N GLY A 241 -14.06 -3.28 -6.30
CA GLY A 241 -13.16 -2.41 -5.54
C GLY A 241 -13.38 -0.96 -5.94
N TYR A 242 -13.05 -0.04 -5.06
CA TYR A 242 -13.17 1.38 -5.34
C TYR A 242 -12.21 2.22 -4.51
N VAL A 243 -12.01 3.46 -4.94
CA VAL A 243 -11.40 4.54 -4.17
C VAL A 243 -12.46 5.61 -3.94
N ALA A 244 -12.53 6.16 -2.75
CA ALA A 244 -13.48 7.21 -2.43
C ALA A 244 -12.82 8.31 -1.58
N ALA A 245 -13.31 9.53 -1.74
CA ALA A 245 -12.93 10.68 -0.95
C ALA A 245 -14.04 11.05 0.03
N PHE A 246 -13.64 11.38 1.25
CA PHE A 246 -14.51 11.74 2.34
C PHE A 246 -14.08 13.10 2.92
N ASP A 247 -15.03 13.91 3.31
CA ASP A 247 -14.76 15.16 4.02
C ASP A 247 -14.08 14.91 5.36
N VAL A 248 -12.96 15.55 5.63
CA VAL A 248 -12.11 15.32 6.84
C VAL A 248 -12.85 15.65 8.16
N ASN A 249 -13.86 16.52 8.14
CA ASN A 249 -14.56 16.95 9.35
C ASN A 249 -15.76 16.08 9.66
N THR A 250 -16.49 15.64 8.64
CA THR A 250 -17.79 14.96 8.80
C THR A 250 -17.75 13.47 8.44
N GLY A 251 -16.73 13.03 7.70
CA GLY A 251 -16.67 11.68 7.12
C GLY A 251 -17.73 11.43 6.05
N LYS A 252 -18.37 12.48 5.50
CA LYS A 252 -19.32 12.37 4.39
C LYS A 252 -18.58 12.05 3.11
N GLU A 253 -19.04 11.04 2.34
CA GLU A 253 -18.50 10.72 1.03
C GLU A 253 -18.76 11.87 0.05
N VAL A 254 -17.71 12.27 -0.69
CA VAL A 254 -17.74 13.35 -1.68
C VAL A 254 -17.78 12.79 -3.08
N TRP A 255 -16.92 11.81 -3.36
CA TRP A 255 -16.91 11.10 -4.64
C TRP A 255 -16.42 9.66 -4.46
N ARG A 256 -16.77 8.79 -5.43
CA ARG A 256 -16.33 7.40 -5.49
C ARG A 256 -15.98 7.00 -6.92
N TRP A 257 -14.81 6.44 -7.10
CA TRP A 257 -14.33 5.83 -8.33
C TRP A 257 -14.27 4.32 -8.20
N TYR A 258 -14.87 3.61 -9.14
CA TYR A 258 -14.87 2.14 -9.15
C TYR A 258 -13.83 1.57 -10.11
N THR A 259 -13.22 0.45 -9.72
CA THR A 259 -12.26 -0.31 -10.53
C THR A 259 -12.86 -0.96 -11.77
N THR A 260 -14.19 -0.99 -11.87
CA THR A 260 -14.95 -1.51 -13.01
C THR A 260 -16.01 -0.51 -13.42
N LYS A 261 -16.25 -0.37 -14.72
CA LYS A 261 -17.20 0.63 -15.22
C LYS A 261 -17.94 0.11 -16.45
N SER A 262 -19.21 0.45 -16.57
CA SER A 262 -20.01 0.21 -17.78
C SER A 262 -19.34 0.81 -19.03
N GLY A 263 -19.31 0.04 -20.10
CA GLY A 263 -18.71 0.47 -21.38
C GLY A 263 -17.18 0.48 -21.42
N ALA A 264 -16.51 0.21 -20.27
CA ALA A 264 -15.05 0.10 -20.20
C ALA A 264 -14.57 -1.33 -19.92
N TRP A 265 -15.35 -2.12 -19.17
CA TRP A 265 -14.95 -3.42 -18.64
C TRP A 265 -14.40 -4.40 -19.70
N GLU A 266 -15.10 -4.55 -20.81
CA GLU A 266 -14.72 -5.44 -21.88
C GLU A 266 -13.46 -4.98 -22.63
N GLY A 267 -13.18 -3.68 -22.63
CA GLY A 267 -12.03 -3.08 -23.30
C GLY A 267 -12.07 -3.27 -24.82
N LYS A 268 -10.90 -3.47 -25.40
CA LYS A 268 -10.73 -3.65 -26.86
C LYS A 268 -10.56 -5.12 -27.26
N PHE A 269 -10.59 -6.05 -26.32
CA PHE A 269 -10.21 -7.47 -26.51
C PHE A 269 -8.78 -7.61 -27.04
N SER A 270 -7.84 -6.99 -26.34
CA SER A 270 -6.42 -6.94 -26.72
C SER A 270 -5.80 -8.33 -26.73
N THR A 271 -5.08 -8.66 -27.80
CA THR A 271 -4.36 -9.95 -27.95
C THR A 271 -2.91 -9.90 -27.46
N THR A 272 -2.45 -8.71 -27.07
CA THR A 272 -1.10 -8.46 -26.54
C THR A 272 -1.17 -7.53 -25.33
N THR A 273 -0.10 -7.50 -24.55
CA THR A 273 0.17 -6.37 -23.66
C THR A 273 0.41 -5.10 -24.50
N PRO A 274 0.38 -3.91 -23.91
CA PRO A 274 0.72 -2.66 -24.64
C PRO A 274 2.13 -2.69 -25.26
N GLU A 275 3.06 -3.44 -24.67
CA GLU A 275 4.45 -3.60 -25.16
C GLU A 275 4.58 -4.68 -26.24
N GLY A 276 3.50 -5.37 -26.59
CA GLY A 276 3.47 -6.36 -27.67
C GLY A 276 3.68 -7.81 -27.24
N ASP A 277 3.76 -8.11 -25.93
CA ASP A 277 3.85 -9.49 -25.46
C ASP A 277 2.51 -10.21 -25.72
N LYS A 278 2.55 -11.37 -26.38
CA LYS A 278 1.34 -12.13 -26.75
C LYS A 278 0.59 -12.67 -25.54
N LEU A 279 -0.72 -12.58 -25.55
CA LEU A 279 -1.63 -13.12 -24.53
C LEU A 279 -2.38 -14.33 -25.09
N PRO A 280 -2.56 -15.41 -24.29
CA PRO A 280 -3.22 -16.64 -24.72
C PRO A 280 -4.77 -16.49 -24.64
N ARG A 281 -5.33 -15.78 -25.60
CA ARG A 281 -6.76 -15.41 -25.60
C ARG A 281 -7.51 -16.01 -26.80
N ASP A 282 -8.71 -16.52 -26.54
CA ASP A 282 -9.69 -16.89 -27.57
C ASP A 282 -10.72 -15.77 -27.72
N ILE A 283 -10.36 -14.76 -28.53
CA ILE A 283 -11.18 -13.55 -28.74
C ILE A 283 -12.59 -13.86 -29.29
N PRO A 284 -12.77 -14.77 -30.29
CA PRO A 284 -14.12 -15.14 -30.74
C PRO A 284 -14.98 -15.69 -29.59
N ARG A 285 -14.42 -16.57 -28.78
CA ARG A 285 -15.12 -17.17 -27.63
C ARG A 285 -15.44 -16.13 -26.57
N GLU A 286 -14.49 -15.25 -26.26
CA GLU A 286 -14.71 -14.18 -25.27
C GLU A 286 -15.79 -13.21 -25.70
N LYS A 287 -15.87 -12.82 -26.99
CA LYS A 287 -16.95 -11.96 -27.52
C LYS A 287 -18.32 -12.62 -27.43
N GLU A 288 -18.40 -13.93 -27.73
CA GLU A 288 -19.62 -14.70 -27.53
C GLU A 288 -20.07 -14.66 -26.07
N LEU A 289 -19.15 -14.92 -25.14
CA LEU A 289 -19.40 -14.89 -23.69
C LEU A 289 -19.80 -13.49 -23.21
N ALA A 290 -19.17 -12.44 -23.68
CA ALA A 290 -19.51 -11.06 -23.33
C ALA A 290 -20.95 -10.70 -23.73
N THR A 291 -21.42 -11.22 -24.87
CA THR A 291 -22.81 -11.05 -25.29
C THR A 291 -23.80 -11.75 -24.37
N LYS A 292 -23.44 -12.94 -23.86
CA LYS A 292 -24.27 -13.73 -22.94
C LYS A 292 -24.21 -13.22 -21.50
N LEU A 293 -23.05 -12.70 -21.09
CA LEU A 293 -22.77 -12.25 -19.73
C LEU A 293 -22.78 -10.71 -19.64
N LYS A 294 -23.87 -10.10 -20.07
CA LYS A 294 -24.06 -8.64 -19.99
C LYS A 294 -23.89 -8.14 -18.56
N ASP A 295 -23.42 -6.91 -18.44
CA ASP A 295 -23.28 -6.20 -17.16
C ASP A 295 -22.35 -6.85 -16.13
N ARG A 296 -21.40 -7.69 -16.56
CA ARG A 296 -20.41 -8.30 -15.66
C ARG A 296 -19.54 -7.28 -14.91
N TRP A 297 -19.40 -6.07 -15.43
CA TRP A 297 -18.77 -4.95 -14.72
C TRP A 297 -19.40 -4.66 -13.35
N ARG A 298 -20.68 -5.01 -13.14
CA ARG A 298 -21.40 -4.79 -11.87
C ARG A 298 -20.98 -5.79 -10.79
N ILE A 299 -20.56 -6.97 -11.18
CA ILE A 299 -20.25 -8.11 -10.31
C ILE A 299 -18.84 -8.66 -10.57
N GLY A 300 -18.04 -8.00 -11.39
CA GLY A 300 -16.61 -8.15 -11.48
C GLY A 300 -15.91 -7.24 -10.49
N GLY A 301 -14.60 -7.32 -10.39
CA GLY A 301 -13.88 -6.44 -9.48
C GLY A 301 -12.39 -6.40 -9.74
N SER A 302 -11.76 -5.46 -9.08
CA SER A 302 -10.33 -5.33 -8.94
C SER A 302 -10.06 -4.59 -7.63
N SER A 303 -8.92 -4.82 -7.03
CA SER A 303 -8.60 -4.30 -5.69
C SER A 303 -7.83 -3.00 -5.75
N THR A 304 -8.01 -2.16 -4.72
CA THR A 304 -7.23 -0.95 -4.48
C THR A 304 -6.75 -0.96 -3.04
N TRP A 305 -5.47 -1.24 -2.80
CA TRP A 305 -4.96 -1.42 -1.44
C TRP A 305 -3.69 -0.63 -1.11
N MET A 306 -3.13 0.11 -2.09
CA MET A 306 -1.96 0.95 -1.86
C MET A 306 -2.33 2.42 -1.86
N THR A 307 -1.64 3.17 -0.99
CA THR A 307 -1.81 4.61 -0.88
C THR A 307 -1.42 5.29 -2.20
N PRO A 308 -2.30 6.10 -2.80
CA PRO A 308 -1.99 6.83 -4.02
C PRO A 308 -0.86 7.83 -3.84
N SER A 309 -0.13 8.15 -4.91
CA SER A 309 0.60 9.41 -5.01
C SER A 309 -0.32 10.53 -5.50
N PHE A 310 0.02 11.78 -5.21
CA PHE A 310 -0.77 12.95 -5.57
C PHE A 310 0.10 14.04 -6.19
N ASP A 311 -0.30 14.55 -7.36
CA ASP A 311 0.30 15.73 -7.96
C ASP A 311 -0.64 16.93 -7.76
N PRO A 312 -0.32 17.85 -6.84
CA PRO A 312 -1.16 19.00 -6.56
C PRO A 312 -1.25 20.00 -7.71
N LYS A 313 -0.27 20.03 -8.63
CA LYS A 313 -0.28 20.92 -9.81
C LYS A 313 -1.26 20.43 -10.87
N LEU A 314 -1.34 19.09 -11.05
CA LEU A 314 -2.27 18.47 -11.99
C LEU A 314 -3.66 18.24 -11.37
N GLY A 315 -3.76 18.22 -10.04
CA GLY A 315 -4.96 17.81 -9.34
C GLY A 315 -5.28 16.32 -9.54
N LEU A 316 -4.25 15.47 -9.69
CA LEU A 316 -4.40 14.05 -9.98
C LEU A 316 -3.83 13.18 -8.86
N ILE A 317 -4.59 12.14 -8.51
CA ILE A 317 -4.09 11.00 -7.74
C ILE A 317 -3.78 9.84 -8.68
N PHE A 318 -2.73 9.07 -8.34
CA PHE A 318 -2.28 7.95 -9.15
C PHE A 318 -2.20 6.69 -8.28
N LEU A 319 -2.77 5.60 -8.77
CA LEU A 319 -2.76 4.32 -8.06
C LEU A 319 -2.68 3.14 -9.01
N GLY A 320 -2.12 2.05 -8.52
CA GLY A 320 -2.19 0.76 -9.16
C GLY A 320 -3.44 -0.02 -8.73
N THR A 321 -3.98 -0.83 -9.63
CA THR A 321 -5.11 -1.72 -9.36
C THR A 321 -4.68 -3.18 -9.40
N GLY A 322 -5.39 -4.02 -8.64
CA GLY A 322 -5.15 -5.45 -8.59
C GLY A 322 -5.73 -6.20 -9.78
N ASN A 323 -5.57 -7.51 -9.75
CA ASN A 323 -6.10 -8.43 -10.74
C ASN A 323 -7.64 -8.42 -10.78
N ALA A 324 -8.18 -8.86 -11.92
CA ALA A 324 -9.62 -8.95 -12.12
C ALA A 324 -10.26 -10.10 -11.31
N SER A 325 -11.51 -9.91 -10.94
CA SER A 325 -12.34 -10.90 -10.23
C SER A 325 -13.50 -11.38 -11.07
N PRO A 326 -13.90 -12.66 -11.01
CA PRO A 326 -13.21 -13.76 -10.31
C PRO A 326 -11.87 -14.11 -10.93
N ASN A 327 -10.82 -14.25 -10.11
CA ASN A 327 -9.46 -14.45 -10.62
C ASN A 327 -9.29 -15.79 -11.34
N ASP A 328 -9.80 -16.85 -10.76
CA ASP A 328 -9.52 -18.22 -11.19
C ASP A 328 -10.42 -18.69 -12.34
N VAL A 329 -11.51 -17.99 -12.65
CA VAL A 329 -12.48 -18.35 -13.71
C VAL A 329 -12.55 -17.25 -14.77
N SER A 330 -11.60 -17.27 -15.69
CA SER A 330 -11.49 -16.24 -16.73
C SER A 330 -12.72 -16.18 -17.65
N SER A 331 -13.36 -17.32 -17.92
CA SER A 331 -14.58 -17.38 -18.73
C SER A 331 -15.78 -16.62 -18.14
N ALA A 332 -15.77 -16.36 -16.82
CA ALA A 332 -16.81 -15.56 -16.15
C ALA A 332 -16.60 -14.04 -16.32
N ARG A 333 -15.48 -13.62 -16.87
CA ARG A 333 -15.10 -12.21 -17.04
C ARG A 333 -14.50 -11.91 -18.41
N PRO A 334 -15.22 -12.14 -19.51
CA PRO A 334 -14.71 -11.89 -20.86
C PRO A 334 -14.30 -10.43 -21.05
N GLY A 335 -13.34 -10.18 -21.96
CA GLY A 335 -12.80 -8.86 -22.26
C GLY A 335 -11.52 -8.53 -21.47
N ASP A 336 -11.01 -7.30 -21.60
CA ASP A 336 -9.75 -6.85 -21.00
C ASP A 336 -9.84 -6.62 -19.49
N ASN A 337 -11.05 -6.50 -18.94
CA ASN A 337 -11.36 -6.28 -17.53
C ASN A 337 -10.87 -4.93 -16.99
N LEU A 338 -11.11 -3.83 -17.71
CA LEU A 338 -10.73 -2.50 -17.27
C LEU A 338 -11.55 -2.04 -16.03
N TYR A 339 -10.87 -1.51 -14.98
CA TYR A 339 -9.45 -1.10 -14.93
C TYR A 339 -8.60 -2.03 -14.05
N ALA A 340 -8.76 -3.35 -14.14
CA ALA A 340 -7.86 -4.28 -13.46
C ALA A 340 -6.42 -4.18 -14.03
N ASN A 341 -5.41 -4.54 -13.24
CA ASN A 341 -3.99 -4.61 -13.63
C ASN A 341 -3.47 -3.32 -14.28
N SER A 342 -3.91 -2.17 -13.78
CA SER A 342 -3.65 -0.87 -14.39
C SER A 342 -3.00 0.11 -13.43
N LEU A 343 -2.17 0.99 -13.97
CA LEU A 343 -1.90 2.30 -13.37
C LEU A 343 -3.00 3.26 -13.83
N VAL A 344 -3.65 3.94 -12.90
CA VAL A 344 -4.78 4.83 -13.17
C VAL A 344 -4.51 6.21 -12.59
N ALA A 345 -4.79 7.25 -13.38
CA ALA A 345 -4.86 8.63 -12.92
C ALA A 345 -6.31 9.07 -12.77
N ILE A 346 -6.65 9.55 -11.59
CA ILE A 346 -7.99 9.98 -11.21
C ILE A 346 -7.93 11.46 -10.83
N ASP A 347 -8.89 12.23 -11.32
CA ASP A 347 -9.10 13.59 -10.87
C ASP A 347 -9.40 13.60 -9.37
N ALA A 348 -8.58 14.28 -8.61
CA ALA A 348 -8.64 14.26 -7.15
C ALA A 348 -9.91 14.91 -6.60
N TYR A 349 -10.59 15.76 -7.38
CA TYR A 349 -11.77 16.53 -6.92
C TYR A 349 -13.09 15.90 -7.35
N THR A 350 -13.08 15.20 -8.50
CA THR A 350 -14.31 14.64 -9.09
C THR A 350 -14.37 13.12 -9.03
N GLY A 351 -13.22 12.45 -8.85
CA GLY A 351 -13.14 11.00 -8.95
C GLY A 351 -13.20 10.47 -10.38
N GLU A 352 -13.06 11.32 -11.40
CA GLU A 352 -13.10 10.90 -12.79
C GLU A 352 -11.76 10.34 -13.27
N THR A 353 -11.79 9.27 -14.09
CA THR A 353 -10.59 8.74 -14.75
C THR A 353 -10.08 9.74 -15.77
N ARG A 354 -8.82 10.15 -15.66
CA ARG A 354 -8.15 11.01 -16.63
C ARG A 354 -7.42 10.20 -17.69
N TRP A 355 -6.66 9.19 -17.24
CA TRP A 355 -6.02 8.21 -18.09
C TRP A 355 -5.76 6.92 -17.32
N HIS A 356 -5.47 5.85 -18.06
CA HIS A 356 -5.04 4.57 -17.48
C HIS A 356 -4.05 3.88 -18.41
N TYR A 357 -3.25 3.00 -17.84
CA TYR A 357 -2.35 2.10 -18.56
C TYR A 357 -2.47 0.69 -17.98
N GLN A 358 -3.09 -0.22 -18.74
CA GLN A 358 -3.30 -1.59 -18.33
C GLN A 358 -2.09 -2.43 -18.69
N GLN A 359 -1.31 -2.91 -17.71
CA GLN A 359 -0.12 -3.71 -17.96
C GLN A 359 -0.45 -5.10 -18.51
N VAL A 360 -1.51 -5.73 -18.02
CA VAL A 360 -1.89 -7.10 -18.42
C VAL A 360 -3.40 -7.17 -18.66
N PRO A 361 -3.86 -7.03 -19.93
CA PRO A 361 -5.26 -7.27 -20.30
C PRO A 361 -5.66 -8.73 -20.02
N HIS A 362 -6.86 -8.94 -19.49
CA HIS A 362 -7.41 -10.28 -19.21
C HIS A 362 -6.48 -11.19 -18.39
N ASP A 363 -5.90 -10.64 -17.35
CA ASP A 363 -4.89 -11.33 -16.51
C ASP A 363 -5.36 -12.70 -16.01
N LEU A 364 -4.56 -13.74 -16.25
CA LEU A 364 -4.80 -15.13 -15.81
C LEU A 364 -3.89 -15.55 -14.65
N TRP A 365 -2.91 -14.73 -14.29
CA TRP A 365 -1.80 -15.09 -13.40
C TRP A 365 -1.84 -14.38 -12.05
N GLY A 366 -2.68 -13.35 -11.93
CA GLY A 366 -2.75 -12.51 -10.76
C GLY A 366 -1.64 -11.45 -10.72
N TYR A 367 -1.29 -10.89 -11.88
CA TYR A 367 -0.24 -9.87 -12.02
C TYR A 367 -0.76 -8.46 -11.69
N ASP A 368 -1.06 -8.23 -10.42
CA ASP A 368 -1.44 -6.90 -9.93
C ASP A 368 -0.40 -5.82 -10.24
N VAL A 369 -0.86 -4.61 -10.48
CA VAL A 369 -0.04 -3.39 -10.39
C VAL A 369 -0.09 -2.93 -8.94
N ALA A 370 0.72 -3.55 -8.08
CA ALA A 370 0.46 -3.60 -6.65
C ALA A 370 1.32 -2.67 -5.79
N SER A 371 2.47 -2.19 -6.28
CA SER A 371 3.33 -1.29 -5.52
C SER A 371 2.75 0.13 -5.48
N ASN A 372 3.25 0.98 -4.58
CA ASN A 372 2.93 2.39 -4.64
C ASN A 372 3.59 3.05 -5.85
N SER A 373 2.90 3.98 -6.48
CA SER A 373 3.49 4.84 -7.51
C SER A 373 4.38 5.91 -6.89
N VAL A 374 5.48 6.26 -7.58
CA VAL A 374 6.39 7.35 -7.17
C VAL A 374 6.43 8.44 -8.24
N LEU A 375 6.37 9.70 -7.80
CA LEU A 375 6.47 10.85 -8.70
C LEU A 375 7.89 11.41 -8.70
N PHE A 376 8.39 11.69 -9.89
CA PHE A 376 9.70 12.30 -10.10
C PHE A 376 9.75 13.02 -11.46
N ASP A 377 10.84 13.72 -11.71
CA ASP A 377 11.05 14.42 -12.95
C ASP A 377 12.24 13.79 -13.70
N LEU A 378 12.06 13.51 -14.98
CA LEU A 378 13.10 12.99 -15.87
C LEU A 378 13.71 14.11 -16.69
N PRO A 379 15.04 14.23 -16.75
CA PRO A 379 15.71 15.10 -17.70
C PRO A 379 15.44 14.65 -19.14
N ASP A 380 15.13 15.61 -20.03
CA ASP A 380 14.93 15.41 -21.46
C ASP A 380 15.58 16.57 -22.22
N GLY A 381 16.89 16.48 -22.43
CA GLY A 381 17.71 17.60 -22.91
C GLY A 381 17.63 18.78 -21.96
N ASP A 382 17.22 19.95 -22.47
CA ASP A 382 16.96 21.16 -21.68
C ASP A 382 15.59 21.18 -21.00
N ASN A 383 14.73 20.16 -21.27
CA ASN A 383 13.38 20.03 -20.72
C ASN A 383 13.33 19.00 -19.60
N VAL A 384 12.18 18.94 -18.97
CA VAL A 384 11.86 17.96 -17.92
C VAL A 384 10.53 17.30 -18.24
N ILE A 385 10.51 15.98 -18.25
CA ILE A 385 9.29 15.20 -18.36
C ILE A 385 8.77 14.90 -16.96
N PRO A 386 7.59 15.38 -16.58
CA PRO A 386 6.93 14.93 -15.35
C PRO A 386 6.66 13.43 -15.45
N ALA A 387 7.34 12.62 -14.64
CA ALA A 387 7.29 11.17 -14.72
C ALA A 387 6.61 10.56 -13.49
N ILE A 388 6.02 9.40 -13.70
CA ILE A 388 5.52 8.51 -12.65
C ILE A 388 6.08 7.12 -12.88
N GLY A 389 6.59 6.51 -11.83
CA GLY A 389 7.10 5.14 -11.87
C GLY A 389 6.30 4.20 -10.97
N ILE A 390 6.14 2.94 -11.40
CA ILE A 390 5.50 1.90 -10.61
C ILE A 390 6.11 0.53 -10.89
N ALA A 391 6.41 -0.22 -9.82
CA ALA A 391 6.82 -1.60 -9.92
C ALA A 391 5.58 -2.52 -9.94
N GLY A 392 5.62 -3.54 -10.78
CA GLY A 392 4.52 -4.49 -10.93
C GLY A 392 4.92 -5.94 -10.61
N LYS A 393 3.92 -6.80 -10.49
CA LYS A 393 4.13 -8.25 -10.32
C LYS A 393 4.80 -8.91 -11.52
N THR A 394 4.77 -8.28 -12.70
CA THR A 394 5.46 -8.73 -13.90
C THR A 394 6.99 -8.68 -13.81
N GLY A 395 7.53 -7.94 -12.82
CA GLY A 395 8.98 -7.88 -12.59
C GLY A 395 9.70 -6.73 -13.30
N TRP A 396 8.97 -5.78 -13.87
CA TRP A 396 9.50 -4.54 -14.43
C TRP A 396 9.07 -3.32 -13.62
N PHE A 397 9.89 -2.27 -13.68
CA PHE A 397 9.52 -0.93 -13.25
C PHE A 397 9.10 -0.13 -14.49
N TYR A 398 7.84 0.28 -14.51
CA TYR A 398 7.24 1.04 -15.63
C TYR A 398 7.34 2.52 -15.33
N VAL A 399 7.76 3.31 -16.31
CA VAL A 399 7.87 4.76 -16.20
C VAL A 399 7.01 5.42 -17.27
N HIS A 400 6.11 6.29 -16.84
CA HIS A 400 5.14 6.96 -17.70
C HIS A 400 5.26 8.48 -17.58
N ASN A 401 4.85 9.18 -18.64
CA ASN A 401 4.54 10.59 -18.54
C ASN A 401 3.28 10.76 -17.68
N ARG A 402 3.39 11.40 -16.52
CA ARG A 402 2.27 11.50 -15.59
C ARG A 402 1.13 12.42 -16.04
N ASN A 403 1.37 13.29 -17.06
CA ASN A 403 0.30 14.12 -17.65
C ASN A 403 -0.61 13.29 -18.57
N THR A 404 -0.04 12.36 -19.34
CA THR A 404 -0.73 11.66 -20.42
C THR A 404 -0.96 10.18 -20.17
N GLY A 405 -0.17 9.55 -19.28
CA GLY A 405 -0.16 8.11 -19.06
C GLY A 405 0.67 7.34 -20.10
N GLU A 406 1.25 8.02 -21.09
CA GLU A 406 2.09 7.39 -22.10
C GLU A 406 3.31 6.71 -21.48
N LEU A 407 3.58 5.47 -21.87
CA LEU A 407 4.76 4.73 -21.42
C LEU A 407 6.01 5.35 -22.03
N ILE A 408 6.96 5.76 -21.19
CA ILE A 408 8.26 6.24 -21.63
C ILE A 408 9.20 5.04 -21.83
N TYR A 409 9.24 4.16 -20.84
CA TYR A 409 9.95 2.87 -20.93
C TYR A 409 9.49 1.91 -19.82
N ARG A 410 9.75 0.62 -19.97
CA ARG A 410 9.84 -0.36 -18.89
C ARG A 410 11.32 -0.72 -18.65
N SER A 411 11.70 -0.90 -17.38
CA SER A 411 13.10 -1.18 -17.00
C SER A 411 13.59 -2.56 -17.50
N GLU A 412 14.87 -2.83 -17.30
CA GLU A 412 15.33 -4.21 -17.20
C GLU A 412 14.55 -4.95 -16.10
N PRO A 413 14.30 -6.27 -16.26
CA PRO A 413 13.58 -7.02 -15.22
C PRO A 413 14.41 -7.12 -13.94
N PHE A 414 13.82 -6.70 -12.81
CA PHE A 414 14.50 -6.71 -11.52
C PHE A 414 14.40 -8.05 -10.76
N VAL A 415 13.74 -9.05 -11.35
CA VAL A 415 13.70 -10.46 -10.94
C VAL A 415 13.75 -11.33 -12.18
N PRO A 416 14.22 -12.59 -12.09
CA PRO A 416 14.18 -13.49 -13.24
C PRO A 416 12.77 -13.69 -13.79
N GLN A 417 12.67 -13.83 -15.10
CA GLN A 417 11.42 -14.06 -15.82
C GLN A 417 11.47 -15.35 -16.61
N HIS A 418 10.41 -16.16 -16.52
CA HIS A 418 10.25 -17.40 -17.27
C HIS A 418 8.76 -17.71 -17.45
N ASN A 419 8.38 -18.11 -18.66
CA ASN A 419 6.99 -18.44 -19.00
C ASN A 419 5.96 -17.35 -18.65
N LEU A 420 6.36 -16.07 -18.68
CA LEU A 420 5.41 -14.98 -18.54
C LEU A 420 4.37 -15.06 -19.66
N PHE A 421 3.11 -14.84 -19.30
CA PHE A 421 1.97 -14.83 -20.22
C PHE A 421 1.72 -16.13 -20.96
N GLN A 422 2.29 -17.26 -20.51
CA GLN A 422 1.96 -18.57 -21.07
C GLN A 422 0.63 -19.09 -20.50
N ALA A 423 -0.16 -19.78 -21.34
CA ALA A 423 -1.44 -20.36 -20.94
C ALA A 423 -1.27 -21.38 -19.80
N PRO A 424 -2.12 -21.38 -18.77
CA PRO A 424 -2.22 -22.51 -17.86
C PRO A 424 -2.51 -23.82 -18.59
N THR A 425 -1.94 -24.93 -18.14
CA THR A 425 -2.10 -26.27 -18.76
C THR A 425 -2.57 -27.29 -17.74
N ASP A 426 -3.14 -28.41 -18.19
CA ASP A 426 -3.58 -29.50 -17.30
C ASP A 426 -2.42 -30.10 -16.48
N LYS A 427 -1.21 -30.15 -17.05
CA LYS A 427 -0.01 -30.58 -16.34
C LYS A 427 0.54 -29.52 -15.40
N GLY A 428 0.13 -28.28 -15.56
CA GLY A 428 0.64 -27.11 -14.87
C GLY A 428 1.91 -26.55 -15.51
N ILE A 429 1.94 -25.25 -15.70
CA ILE A 429 3.13 -24.49 -16.15
C ILE A 429 3.71 -23.71 -14.98
N ILE A 430 5.01 -23.77 -14.80
CA ILE A 430 5.71 -22.97 -13.80
C ILE A 430 6.13 -21.66 -14.43
N SER A 431 5.71 -20.55 -13.80
CA SER A 431 6.09 -19.19 -14.22
C SER A 431 6.78 -18.45 -13.09
N PHE A 432 7.72 -17.62 -13.43
CA PHE A 432 8.31 -16.63 -12.52
C PHE A 432 8.58 -15.31 -13.28
N PRO A 433 8.35 -14.16 -12.59
CA PRO A 433 7.70 -14.10 -11.28
C PRO A 433 6.33 -14.78 -11.29
N GLY A 434 5.95 -15.35 -10.13
CA GLY A 434 4.67 -16.03 -9.97
C GLY A 434 3.53 -15.08 -9.55
N SER A 435 2.43 -15.61 -9.01
CA SER A 435 1.26 -14.83 -8.54
C SER A 435 1.58 -13.84 -7.41
N TRP A 436 2.63 -14.08 -6.64
CA TRP A 436 3.14 -13.11 -5.65
C TRP A 436 3.95 -11.99 -6.29
N GLY A 437 4.39 -12.17 -7.55
CA GLY A 437 4.98 -11.17 -8.42
C GLY A 437 6.45 -10.94 -8.25
N GLY A 438 6.97 -10.04 -9.07
CA GLY A 438 8.29 -9.44 -8.94
C GLY A 438 8.32 -8.39 -7.83
N ALA A 439 7.33 -7.48 -7.80
CA ALA A 439 7.03 -6.61 -6.68
C ALA A 439 5.55 -6.74 -6.33
N SER A 440 5.24 -6.82 -5.03
CA SER A 440 3.86 -6.83 -4.54
C SER A 440 3.54 -5.45 -3.94
N TRP A 441 2.92 -5.39 -2.76
CA TRP A 441 2.56 -4.13 -2.11
C TRP A 441 3.78 -3.31 -1.63
N SER A 442 4.97 -3.87 -1.67
CA SER A 442 6.21 -3.32 -1.10
C SER A 442 6.53 -1.94 -1.65
N PRO A 443 6.56 -0.87 -0.82
CA PRO A 443 6.95 0.45 -1.28
C PRO A 443 8.40 0.48 -1.76
N VAL A 444 8.59 1.02 -2.95
CA VAL A 444 9.91 1.34 -3.49
C VAL A 444 10.42 2.64 -2.88
N SER A 445 11.72 2.93 -3.00
CA SER A 445 12.28 4.22 -2.63
C SER A 445 12.99 4.87 -3.80
N TYR A 446 12.70 6.14 -4.07
CA TYR A 446 13.35 6.94 -5.11
C TYR A 446 14.27 8.00 -4.49
N ASN A 447 15.52 8.03 -4.91
CA ASN A 447 16.48 9.05 -4.48
C ASN A 447 16.57 10.17 -5.52
N PRO A 448 16.02 11.36 -5.26
CA PRO A 448 15.98 12.46 -6.23
C PRO A 448 17.36 13.02 -6.59
N LYS A 449 18.40 12.76 -5.79
CA LYS A 449 19.76 13.27 -6.04
C LYS A 449 20.43 12.55 -7.20
N ASN A 450 20.31 11.23 -7.27
CA ASN A 450 20.95 10.43 -8.31
C ASN A 450 19.96 9.87 -9.34
N GLY A 451 18.64 10.02 -9.12
CA GLY A 451 17.60 9.48 -10.00
C GLY A 451 17.46 7.96 -9.93
N TRP A 452 17.90 7.33 -8.83
CA TRP A 452 17.80 5.89 -8.68
C TRP A 452 16.57 5.49 -7.88
N VAL A 453 15.91 4.42 -8.32
CA VAL A 453 14.85 3.74 -7.57
C VAL A 453 15.39 2.42 -7.02
N TYR A 454 15.08 2.14 -5.75
CA TYR A 454 15.45 0.92 -5.06
C TYR A 454 14.19 0.07 -4.89
N ILE A 455 14.23 -1.16 -5.43
CA ILE A 455 13.06 -2.03 -5.56
C ILE A 455 13.31 -3.33 -4.80
N PRO A 456 12.47 -3.68 -3.81
CA PRO A 456 12.49 -4.99 -3.18
C PRO A 456 11.75 -5.99 -4.09
N GLY A 457 12.43 -7.08 -4.45
CA GLY A 457 11.93 -8.07 -5.40
C GLY A 457 11.57 -9.41 -4.76
N ILE A 458 10.61 -10.08 -5.36
CA ILE A 458 10.10 -11.39 -4.96
C ILE A 458 10.38 -12.39 -6.08
N HIS A 459 11.17 -13.41 -5.81
CA HIS A 459 11.27 -14.61 -6.64
C HIS A 459 10.59 -15.76 -5.90
N LYS A 460 9.31 -16.00 -6.26
CA LYS A 460 8.49 -17.09 -5.73
C LYS A 460 7.70 -17.71 -6.87
N PRO A 461 8.31 -18.69 -7.57
CA PRO A 461 7.71 -19.36 -8.70
C PRO A 461 6.34 -19.96 -8.39
N THR A 462 5.43 -19.89 -9.36
CA THR A 462 4.05 -20.36 -9.22
C THR A 462 3.74 -21.34 -10.35
N ARG A 463 3.07 -22.44 -10.01
CA ARG A 463 2.50 -23.39 -10.96
C ARG A 463 1.06 -23.00 -11.23
N TYR A 464 0.72 -22.79 -12.50
CA TYR A 464 -0.64 -22.53 -12.98
C TYR A 464 -1.16 -23.76 -13.68
N ARG A 465 -2.17 -24.41 -13.09
CA ARG A 465 -2.78 -25.63 -13.61
C ARG A 465 -4.20 -25.37 -14.03
N LEU A 466 -4.55 -25.76 -15.25
CA LEU A 466 -5.94 -25.79 -15.68
C LEU A 466 -6.62 -27.01 -15.08
N GLN A 467 -7.74 -26.78 -14.39
CA GLN A 467 -8.59 -27.82 -13.83
C GLN A 467 -10.03 -27.60 -14.27
N TYR A 468 -10.84 -28.63 -14.10
CA TYR A 468 -12.23 -28.62 -14.52
C TYR A 468 -13.12 -28.98 -13.34
N GLY A 469 -14.06 -28.11 -13.02
CA GLY A 469 -15.08 -28.34 -12.00
C GLY A 469 -16.43 -28.59 -12.63
N GLN A 470 -17.24 -29.45 -12.02
CA GLN A 470 -18.63 -29.64 -12.44
C GLN A 470 -19.50 -28.51 -11.89
N PHE A 471 -20.18 -27.82 -12.79
CA PHE A 471 -21.03 -26.70 -12.45
C PHE A 471 -22.36 -26.82 -13.19
N GLU A 472 -23.46 -27.11 -12.51
CA GLU A 472 -24.79 -27.35 -13.09
C GLU A 472 -24.81 -28.40 -14.22
N GLY A 473 -24.06 -29.49 -14.03
CA GLY A 473 -23.90 -30.50 -15.08
C GLY A 473 -23.06 -30.06 -16.27
N LYS A 474 -22.41 -28.89 -16.18
CA LYS A 474 -21.45 -28.39 -17.18
C LYS A 474 -20.05 -28.37 -16.57
N GLU A 475 -19.09 -28.73 -17.39
CA GLU A 475 -17.68 -28.62 -17.06
C GLU A 475 -17.21 -27.18 -17.24
N VAL A 476 -16.65 -26.57 -16.18
CA VAL A 476 -16.13 -25.20 -16.18
C VAL A 476 -14.65 -25.25 -15.88
N PRO A 477 -13.80 -24.72 -16.78
CA PRO A 477 -12.39 -24.61 -16.54
C PRO A 477 -12.09 -23.53 -15.51
N TYR A 478 -11.15 -23.82 -14.60
CA TYR A 478 -10.61 -22.86 -13.65
C TYR A 478 -9.11 -23.03 -13.48
N ILE A 479 -8.44 -21.98 -13.03
CA ILE A 479 -6.98 -21.95 -12.85
C ILE A 479 -6.65 -22.20 -11.39
N LEU A 480 -6.01 -23.33 -11.09
CA LEU A 480 -5.43 -23.60 -9.79
C LEU A 480 -4.02 -23.01 -9.71
N THR A 481 -3.83 -22.13 -8.74
CA THR A 481 -2.57 -21.43 -8.49
C THR A 481 -1.86 -22.05 -7.29
N GLU A 482 -0.70 -22.66 -7.51
CA GLU A 482 0.06 -23.39 -6.50
C GLU A 482 1.49 -22.86 -6.40
N VAL A 483 2.08 -22.85 -5.20
CA VAL A 483 3.51 -22.60 -5.05
C VAL A 483 4.28 -23.72 -5.75
N ALA A 484 5.24 -23.40 -6.61
CA ALA A 484 6.11 -24.40 -7.24
C ALA A 484 7.21 -24.83 -6.26
N GLU A 485 6.91 -25.81 -5.41
CA GLU A 485 7.82 -26.27 -4.35
C GLU A 485 9.15 -26.85 -4.89
N SER A 486 9.19 -27.24 -6.16
CA SER A 486 10.41 -27.67 -6.83
C SER A 486 11.40 -26.54 -7.11
N GLU A 487 10.97 -25.30 -7.01
CA GLU A 487 11.75 -24.12 -7.33
C GLU A 487 12.13 -23.35 -6.06
N PRO A 488 13.34 -22.77 -5.99
CA PRO A 488 13.75 -22.00 -4.82
C PRO A 488 13.02 -20.66 -4.71
N ASN A 489 12.75 -20.23 -3.48
CA ASN A 489 12.21 -18.91 -3.16
C ASN A 489 13.30 -18.01 -2.59
N TRP A 490 13.44 -16.80 -3.11
CA TRP A 490 14.42 -15.81 -2.69
C TRP A 490 14.00 -14.40 -3.10
N GLY A 491 14.77 -13.40 -2.76
CA GLY A 491 14.47 -12.02 -3.10
C GLY A 491 15.62 -11.26 -3.74
N THR A 492 15.31 -10.06 -4.26
CA THR A 492 16.32 -9.12 -4.76
C THR A 492 16.14 -7.76 -4.10
N LEU A 493 17.22 -7.03 -3.86
CA LEU A 493 17.18 -5.57 -3.75
C LEU A 493 17.93 -5.02 -4.96
N THR A 494 17.22 -4.25 -5.77
CA THR A 494 17.71 -3.77 -7.07
C THR A 494 17.71 -2.26 -7.12
N ALA A 495 18.81 -1.65 -7.52
CA ALA A 495 18.90 -0.23 -7.84
C ALA A 495 18.82 -0.03 -9.36
N ILE A 496 17.88 0.77 -9.80
CA ILE A 496 17.62 1.08 -11.21
C ILE A 496 17.82 2.58 -11.43
N ASP A 497 18.57 2.95 -12.47
CA ASP A 497 18.74 4.36 -12.87
C ASP A 497 17.59 4.77 -13.81
N THR A 498 16.71 5.65 -13.31
CA THR A 498 15.57 6.14 -14.10
C THR A 498 15.98 7.06 -15.25
N ARG A 499 17.16 7.65 -15.19
CA ARG A 499 17.72 8.54 -16.23
C ARG A 499 18.39 7.76 -17.37
N LYS A 500 18.57 6.43 -17.19
CA LYS A 500 19.15 5.52 -18.16
C LYS A 500 18.17 4.42 -18.59
N GLN A 501 16.93 4.83 -18.88
CA GLN A 501 15.87 3.92 -19.35
C GLN A 501 15.67 2.68 -18.47
N GLY A 502 15.85 2.82 -17.16
CA GLY A 502 15.62 1.72 -16.23
C GLY A 502 16.73 0.67 -16.18
N GLN A 503 17.98 1.04 -16.52
CA GLN A 503 19.14 0.15 -16.42
C GLN A 503 19.46 -0.18 -14.97
N ILE A 504 19.72 -1.45 -14.69
CA ILE A 504 20.16 -1.91 -13.36
C ILE A 504 21.60 -1.43 -13.10
N GLN A 505 21.78 -0.74 -11.98
CA GLN A 505 23.11 -0.28 -11.53
C GLN A 505 23.77 -1.29 -10.61
N TRP A 506 23.00 -1.92 -9.73
CA TRP A 506 23.41 -3.04 -8.90
C TRP A 506 22.19 -3.83 -8.45
N GLN A 507 22.41 -5.09 -8.12
CA GLN A 507 21.42 -5.99 -7.57
C GLN A 507 22.08 -6.94 -6.56
N ILE A 508 21.42 -7.14 -5.43
CA ILE A 508 21.80 -8.16 -4.45
C ILE A 508 20.69 -9.19 -4.34
N LYS A 509 21.06 -10.44 -4.08
CA LYS A 509 20.15 -11.54 -3.78
C LYS A 509 20.02 -11.69 -2.26
N THR A 510 18.81 -11.96 -1.78
CA THR A 510 18.51 -12.28 -0.36
C THR A 510 18.02 -13.71 -0.24
N GLU A 511 18.12 -14.29 0.97
CA GLU A 511 17.71 -15.68 1.22
C GLU A 511 16.21 -15.89 1.03
N GLN A 512 15.41 -14.85 1.31
CA GLN A 512 13.96 -14.91 1.30
C GLN A 512 13.38 -13.82 0.41
N PRO A 513 12.18 -14.00 -0.16
CA PRO A 513 11.45 -12.96 -0.87
C PRO A 513 11.33 -11.67 -0.06
N LEU A 514 11.49 -10.53 -0.70
CA LEU A 514 11.38 -9.22 -0.05
C LEU A 514 9.99 -8.65 -0.24
N ILE A 515 9.23 -8.55 0.84
CA ILE A 515 7.87 -8.01 0.83
C ILE A 515 7.70 -6.77 1.70
N GLY A 516 8.78 -6.32 2.34
CA GLY A 516 8.85 -5.06 3.08
C GLY A 516 9.14 -3.87 2.18
N GLY A 517 8.97 -2.66 2.71
CA GLY A 517 9.34 -1.45 2.00
C GLY A 517 10.81 -1.08 2.13
N VAL A 518 11.26 -0.16 1.28
CA VAL A 518 12.62 0.36 1.24
C VAL A 518 12.64 1.83 1.62
N LEU A 519 13.70 2.26 2.31
CA LEU A 519 13.98 3.65 2.65
C LEU A 519 15.37 4.04 2.17
N ALA A 520 15.49 4.99 1.26
CA ALA A 520 16.76 5.63 0.92
C ALA A 520 16.95 6.93 1.71
N THR A 521 18.20 7.26 2.05
CA THR A 521 18.50 8.46 2.84
C THR A 521 19.58 9.33 2.21
N GLY A 522 19.60 10.60 2.61
CA GLY A 522 20.65 11.56 2.24
C GLY A 522 22.03 11.18 2.75
N GLY A 523 22.14 10.20 3.66
CA GLY A 523 23.38 9.62 4.15
C GLY A 523 23.99 8.55 3.24
N ASN A 524 23.48 8.40 2.02
CA ASN A 524 23.89 7.40 1.04
C ASN A 524 23.63 5.95 1.52
N LEU A 525 22.53 5.74 2.23
CA LEU A 525 22.10 4.45 2.73
C LEU A 525 20.75 4.06 2.16
N VAL A 526 20.54 2.75 2.03
CA VAL A 526 19.26 2.11 1.76
C VAL A 526 18.96 1.15 2.93
N PHE A 527 17.83 1.34 3.59
CA PHE A 527 17.38 0.46 4.68
C PHE A 527 16.28 -0.46 4.18
N MET A 528 16.33 -1.73 4.59
CA MET A 528 15.35 -2.73 4.21
C MET A 528 15.27 -3.83 5.26
N GLY A 529 14.06 -4.37 5.45
CA GLY A 529 13.81 -5.53 6.30
C GLY A 529 13.70 -6.83 5.51
N GLU A 530 14.10 -7.93 6.14
CA GLU A 530 14.05 -9.28 5.58
C GLU A 530 13.08 -10.17 6.37
N GLY A 531 12.59 -11.23 5.73
CA GLY A 531 11.62 -12.16 6.33
C GLY A 531 12.17 -12.94 7.52
N ASN A 532 13.49 -13.17 7.59
CA ASN A 532 14.18 -13.84 8.69
C ASN A 532 14.34 -12.98 9.97
N GLY A 533 13.88 -11.73 9.93
CA GLY A 533 13.96 -10.79 11.04
C GLY A 533 15.14 -9.82 10.98
N MET A 534 16.00 -9.95 9.98
CA MET A 534 17.10 -8.99 9.80
C MET A 534 16.58 -7.66 9.25
N PHE A 535 17.02 -6.57 9.86
CA PHE A 535 16.89 -5.20 9.36
C PHE A 535 18.28 -4.70 9.02
N ALA A 536 18.49 -4.28 7.78
CA ALA A 536 19.83 -3.99 7.28
C ALA A 536 19.93 -2.62 6.60
N ALA A 537 21.14 -2.06 6.61
CA ALA A 537 21.53 -0.87 5.86
C ALA A 537 22.56 -1.22 4.80
N PHE A 538 22.33 -0.75 3.59
CA PHE A 538 23.18 -0.97 2.44
C PHE A 538 23.73 0.37 1.93
N ASP A 539 24.93 0.35 1.36
CA ASP A 539 25.46 1.47 0.59
C ASP A 539 24.59 1.67 -0.66
N SER A 540 24.01 2.86 -0.81
CA SER A 540 23.09 3.16 -1.91
C SER A 540 23.76 3.14 -3.29
N GLY A 541 25.08 3.30 -3.36
CA GLY A 541 25.84 3.34 -4.61
C GLY A 541 26.24 1.98 -5.15
N ASN A 542 26.31 0.92 -4.32
CA ASN A 542 26.84 -0.38 -4.74
C ASN A 542 26.17 -1.60 -4.09
N GLY A 543 25.18 -1.40 -3.22
CA GLY A 543 24.44 -2.49 -2.57
C GLY A 543 25.22 -3.23 -1.47
N LYS A 544 26.42 -2.77 -1.07
CA LYS A 544 27.19 -3.41 0.01
C LYS A 544 26.45 -3.27 1.34
N ARG A 545 26.21 -4.39 2.05
CA ARG A 545 25.66 -4.40 3.42
C ARG A 545 26.69 -3.79 4.37
N LEU A 546 26.31 -2.74 5.09
CA LEU A 546 27.14 -1.98 6.01
C LEU A 546 26.80 -2.21 7.48
N TRP A 547 25.54 -2.53 7.76
CA TRP A 547 25.00 -2.74 9.11
C TRP A 547 23.77 -3.64 9.04
N GLU A 548 23.54 -4.39 10.14
CA GLU A 548 22.35 -5.21 10.31
C GLU A 548 22.00 -5.39 11.78
N PHE A 549 20.71 -5.66 12.05
CA PHE A 549 20.18 -5.94 13.38
C PHE A 549 19.06 -6.98 13.26
N ASN A 550 19.05 -7.98 14.15
CA ASN A 550 17.97 -8.95 14.21
C ASN A 550 16.84 -8.41 15.11
N CYS A 551 15.68 -8.13 14.52
CA CYS A 551 14.49 -7.61 15.20
C CYS A 551 13.67 -8.69 15.90
N GLY A 552 14.04 -9.97 15.81
CA GLY A 552 13.34 -11.10 16.43
C GLY A 552 12.10 -11.58 15.69
N ALA A 553 11.64 -10.85 14.69
CA ALA A 553 10.47 -11.18 13.86
C ALA A 553 10.67 -10.65 12.45
N GLY A 554 9.98 -11.22 11.46
CA GLY A 554 10.08 -10.77 10.07
C GLY A 554 9.78 -9.27 9.93
N VAL A 555 10.65 -8.56 9.21
CA VAL A 555 10.55 -7.10 9.03
C VAL A 555 9.95 -6.83 7.66
N ASN A 556 8.62 -6.65 7.62
CA ASN A 556 7.85 -6.49 6.39
C ASN A 556 7.14 -5.12 6.29
N ALA A 557 7.44 -4.21 7.20
CA ALA A 557 6.95 -2.85 7.18
C ALA A 557 7.95 -1.92 6.48
N PRO A 558 7.49 -0.82 5.85
CA PRO A 558 8.38 0.21 5.34
C PRO A 558 9.04 0.97 6.48
N PRO A 559 10.37 1.12 6.47
CA PRO A 559 11.05 1.96 7.46
C PRO A 559 10.86 3.45 7.17
N ILE A 560 10.99 4.27 8.21
CA ILE A 560 10.98 5.73 8.13
C ILE A 560 12.22 6.34 8.76
N SER A 561 12.54 7.59 8.39
CA SER A 561 13.59 8.37 9.05
C SER A 561 13.09 9.75 9.42
N TYR A 562 13.34 10.15 10.66
CA TYR A 562 12.92 11.43 11.23
C TYR A 562 13.97 11.95 12.22
N LYS A 563 13.75 13.17 12.74
CA LYS A 563 14.66 13.79 13.71
C LYS A 563 13.85 14.33 14.89
N VAL A 564 14.35 14.12 16.12
CA VAL A 564 13.83 14.75 17.33
C VAL A 564 14.98 15.43 18.05
N GLY A 565 14.87 16.73 18.30
CA GLY A 565 16.00 17.53 18.76
C GLY A 565 17.16 17.45 17.75
N GLU A 566 18.34 17.11 18.21
CA GLU A 566 19.53 16.95 17.36
C GLU A 566 19.77 15.51 16.87
N GLN A 567 18.90 14.56 17.23
CA GLN A 567 19.10 13.15 16.93
C GLN A 567 18.23 12.68 15.76
N GLN A 568 18.87 12.10 14.74
CA GLN A 568 18.21 11.34 13.70
C GLN A 568 17.87 9.94 14.15
N PHE A 569 16.67 9.49 13.80
CA PHE A 569 16.16 8.14 14.04
C PHE A 569 15.82 7.44 12.73
N ILE A 570 15.91 6.10 12.76
CA ILE A 570 15.29 5.19 11.80
C ILE A 570 14.29 4.36 12.60
N ALA A 571 13.06 4.24 12.15
CA ALA A 571 12.09 3.36 12.82
C ALA A 571 11.46 2.38 11.84
N VAL A 572 11.17 1.16 12.34
CA VAL A 572 10.53 0.10 11.57
C VAL A 572 9.70 -0.80 12.47
N ALA A 573 8.61 -1.36 11.92
CA ALA A 573 7.82 -2.39 12.59
C ALA A 573 8.30 -3.79 12.21
N ALA A 574 8.37 -4.69 13.18
CA ALA A 574 8.78 -6.09 13.05
C ALA A 574 7.69 -7.00 13.63
N GLY A 575 6.90 -7.64 12.78
CA GLY A 575 5.76 -8.45 13.19
C GLY A 575 5.50 -9.69 12.33
N GLY A 576 6.36 -9.93 11.33
CA GLY A 576 6.26 -11.10 10.47
C GLY A 576 5.19 -10.99 9.38
N ASN A 577 4.98 -12.10 8.68
CA ASN A 577 3.98 -12.22 7.64
C ASN A 577 3.46 -13.66 7.54
N SER A 578 2.15 -13.84 7.75
CA SER A 578 1.52 -15.16 7.75
C SER A 578 1.53 -15.84 6.37
N TYR A 579 1.38 -15.09 5.28
CA TYR A 579 1.38 -15.65 3.91
C TYR A 579 2.75 -16.21 3.49
N PHE A 580 3.83 -15.62 3.98
CA PHE A 580 5.19 -16.10 3.72
C PHE A 580 5.74 -16.95 4.86
N LYS A 581 4.95 -17.19 5.90
CA LYS A 581 5.33 -17.95 7.10
C LYS A 581 6.58 -17.34 7.79
N TYR A 582 6.74 -16.02 7.73
CA TYR A 582 7.83 -15.34 8.41
C TYR A 582 7.55 -15.24 9.90
N PRO A 583 8.58 -15.34 10.77
CA PRO A 583 8.42 -15.30 12.22
C PRO A 583 7.58 -14.11 12.66
N SER A 584 6.55 -14.36 13.45
CA SER A 584 5.65 -13.32 13.96
C SER A 584 6.23 -12.62 15.20
N GLY A 585 5.93 -11.34 15.32
CA GLY A 585 6.28 -10.48 16.47
C GLY A 585 5.29 -9.35 16.60
N ASP A 586 5.63 -8.38 17.42
CA ASP A 586 4.74 -7.29 17.83
C ASP A 586 5.46 -5.98 18.13
N SER A 587 6.63 -5.75 17.52
CA SER A 587 7.49 -4.64 17.92
C SER A 587 7.53 -3.51 16.89
N ILE A 588 7.60 -2.26 17.38
CA ILE A 588 8.12 -1.10 16.64
C ILE A 588 9.44 -0.71 17.29
N ILE A 589 10.49 -0.56 16.50
CA ILE A 589 11.85 -0.32 16.98
C ILE A 589 12.36 1.00 16.40
N GLY A 590 12.81 1.89 17.27
CA GLY A 590 13.49 3.13 16.91
C GLY A 590 15.00 3.02 17.10
N PHE A 591 15.77 3.23 16.05
CA PHE A 591 17.22 3.19 16.03
C PHE A 591 17.81 4.59 15.99
N GLY A 592 18.94 4.80 16.67
CA GLY A 592 19.71 6.03 16.63
C GLY A 592 21.19 5.76 16.87
N LEU A 593 22.07 6.73 16.63
CA LEU A 593 23.49 6.56 16.86
C LEU A 593 23.80 6.41 18.36
N SER A 594 24.68 5.47 18.71
CA SER A 594 25.24 5.40 20.08
C SER A 594 26.05 6.66 20.36
N SER A 595 26.19 7.03 21.65
CA SER A 595 27.14 8.04 22.09
C SER A 595 28.55 7.66 21.60
N LYS A 596 29.40 8.66 21.35
CA LYS A 596 30.81 8.43 21.00
C LYS A 596 31.53 7.80 22.16
#